data_fe626d2dacc652c49a8b36f9f34e529b
#
_entry.id   fe626d2dacc652c49a8b36f9f34e529b
#
_cell.length_a   1.000
_cell.length_b   1.000
_cell.length_c   1.000
_cell.angle_alpha   90.00
_cell.angle_beta   90.00
_cell.angle_gamma   90.00
#
_symmetry.space_group_name_H-M   'P 1'
#
loop_
_entity.id
_entity.type
_entity.pdbx_description
1 polymer ?
#
loop_
_entity_poly.entity_id
_entity_poly.type
_entity_poly.pdbx_seq_one_letter_code
_entity_poly.pdbx_strand_id
1 'polypeptide(L)'
;KSKHRNKIISCLLCLLISPVFLIPIIMMVLGSFKTQGEALHMDLSLPEHFMIENYQHVLETGNILRGYKNSLIITVIAVTIIIVFGSMAGIVISRRNDKKMNAAYYYFIFGLTATMQLVTTYFLLLKLQLLETYTGVIFVFVAVNLPFAVMTFASFVKGIPREIDEAALIDGCNTMQMFFKVLIPIMKPAVITNLIIAAISIWNNFQIPLYLMSSSDRTTIPMMVYNFYGLYARDWQYVFAAIMFTVLPIVLLYLCLQKYIVEGMTAGAVKG
;
A
#
# COMPACT_ATOMS: atom_id res chain seq x y z
N LYS A 1 5.93 32.53 25.03
CA LYS A 1 4.44 32.66 24.91
C LYS A 1 3.92 32.25 23.49
N SER A 2 4.61 32.65 22.41
CA SER A 2 4.21 32.30 21.01
C SER A 2 4.18 30.81 20.74
N LYS A 3 5.20 30.06 21.20
CA LYS A 3 5.34 28.60 20.96
C LYS A 3 4.22 27.76 21.64
N HIS A 4 3.73 28.22 22.79
CA HIS A 4 2.62 27.57 23.52
C HIS A 4 1.27 27.84 22.85
N ARG A 5 1.05 29.10 22.39
CA ARG A 5 -0.14 29.48 21.62
C ARG A 5 -0.24 28.70 20.31
N ASN A 6 0.87 28.52 19.59
CA ASN A 6 0.89 27.75 18.34
C ASN A 6 0.59 26.26 18.59
N LYS A 7 1.07 25.68 19.70
CA LYS A 7 0.70 24.30 20.09
C LYS A 7 -0.81 24.15 20.37
N ILE A 8 -1.39 25.11 21.11
CA ILE A 8 -2.83 25.09 21.41
C ILE A 8 -3.65 25.20 20.12
N ILE A 9 -3.27 26.13 19.22
CA ILE A 9 -3.95 26.30 17.93
C ILE A 9 -3.84 25.01 17.09
N SER A 10 -2.66 24.39 17.02
CA SER A 10 -2.47 23.13 16.31
C SER A 10 -3.32 22.00 16.91
N CYS A 11 -3.37 21.89 18.24
CA CYS A 11 -4.24 20.89 18.89
C CYS A 11 -5.73 21.13 18.60
N LEU A 12 -6.20 22.38 18.63
CA LEU A 12 -7.57 22.73 18.31
C LEU A 12 -7.91 22.43 16.85
N LEU A 13 -7.02 22.72 15.91
CA LEU A 13 -7.18 22.40 14.49
C LEU A 13 -7.23 20.86 14.29
N CYS A 14 -6.34 20.10 14.92
CA CYS A 14 -6.38 18.64 14.86
C CYS A 14 -7.69 18.08 15.42
N LEU A 15 -8.16 18.61 16.56
CA LEU A 15 -9.41 18.18 17.18
C LEU A 15 -10.64 18.52 16.34
N LEU A 16 -10.58 19.61 15.57
CA LEU A 16 -11.66 20.03 14.67
C LEU A 16 -11.67 19.21 13.36
N ILE A 17 -10.51 18.76 12.88
CA ILE A 17 -10.39 17.99 11.64
C ILE A 17 -10.59 16.48 11.89
N SER A 18 -10.19 15.98 13.07
CA SER A 18 -10.26 14.53 13.38
C SER A 18 -11.66 13.90 13.20
N PRO A 19 -12.80 14.56 13.55
CA PRO A 19 -14.12 13.97 13.35
C PRO A 19 -14.42 13.63 11.89
N VAL A 20 -13.93 14.43 10.93
CA VAL A 20 -14.15 14.19 9.49
C VAL A 20 -13.63 12.82 9.08
N PHE A 21 -12.53 12.36 9.68
CA PHE A 21 -11.95 11.03 9.42
C PHE A 21 -12.52 9.95 10.34
N LEU A 22 -12.82 10.28 11.59
CA LEU A 22 -13.30 9.31 12.58
C LEU A 22 -14.75 8.92 12.38
N ILE A 23 -15.61 9.87 11.99
CA ILE A 23 -17.06 9.61 11.79
C ILE A 23 -17.29 8.47 10.79
N PRO A 24 -16.72 8.46 9.57
CA PRO A 24 -16.92 7.35 8.64
C PRO A 24 -16.42 6.02 9.18
N ILE A 25 -15.30 6.01 9.90
CA ILE A 25 -14.73 4.79 10.49
C ILE A 25 -15.65 4.24 11.57
N ILE A 26 -16.11 5.10 12.49
CA ILE A 26 -17.02 4.70 13.57
C ILE A 26 -18.34 4.20 12.95
N MET A 27 -18.86 4.88 11.94
CA MET A 27 -20.08 4.48 11.24
C MET A 27 -19.95 3.10 10.59
N MET A 28 -18.80 2.79 9.97
CA MET A 28 -18.53 1.45 9.40
C MET A 28 -18.46 0.40 10.51
N VAL A 29 -17.77 0.69 11.62
CA VAL A 29 -17.66 -0.24 12.76
C VAL A 29 -19.03 -0.50 13.36
N LEU A 30 -19.80 0.54 13.67
CA LEU A 30 -21.15 0.40 14.23
C LEU A 30 -22.10 -0.31 13.25
N GLY A 31 -22.08 0.11 11.98
CA GLY A 31 -22.91 -0.46 10.92
C GLY A 31 -22.68 -1.96 10.70
N SER A 32 -21.45 -2.45 10.93
CA SER A 32 -21.15 -3.88 10.80
C SER A 32 -21.82 -4.77 11.88
N PHE A 33 -22.26 -4.18 12.99
CA PHE A 33 -22.97 -4.86 14.07
C PHE A 33 -24.48 -4.59 14.08
N LYS A 34 -24.98 -3.76 13.15
CA LYS A 34 -26.41 -3.41 13.06
C LYS A 34 -27.22 -4.49 12.31
N THR A 35 -28.53 -4.45 12.52
CA THR A 35 -29.50 -5.14 11.66
C THR A 35 -29.55 -4.48 10.27
N GLN A 36 -30.17 -5.15 9.29
CA GLN A 36 -30.33 -4.56 7.94
C GLN A 36 -31.08 -3.21 7.98
N GLY A 37 -32.16 -3.12 8.77
CA GLY A 37 -32.95 -1.89 8.90
C GLY A 37 -32.15 -0.74 9.50
N GLU A 38 -31.41 -1.00 10.58
CA GLU A 38 -30.58 0.02 11.24
C GLU A 38 -29.40 0.47 10.36
N ALA A 39 -28.76 -0.48 9.64
CA ALA A 39 -27.61 -0.19 8.78
C ALA A 39 -27.97 0.71 7.58
N LEU A 40 -29.24 0.70 7.13
CA LEU A 40 -29.74 1.58 6.07
C LEU A 40 -29.72 3.05 6.44
N HIS A 41 -29.82 3.39 7.72
CA HIS A 41 -29.82 4.78 8.18
C HIS A 41 -28.45 5.44 8.10
N MET A 42 -27.38 4.65 8.01
CA MET A 42 -25.97 5.12 7.92
C MET A 42 -25.63 6.20 8.96
N ASP A 43 -26.10 6.02 10.19
CA ASP A 43 -25.93 6.95 11.29
C ASP A 43 -24.95 6.42 12.35
N LEU A 44 -24.66 7.24 13.36
CA LEU A 44 -23.77 6.92 14.48
C LEU A 44 -24.54 6.33 15.70
N SER A 45 -25.82 5.96 15.55
CA SER A 45 -26.57 5.31 16.62
C SER A 45 -25.91 3.97 17.00
N LEU A 46 -25.94 3.62 18.26
CA LEU A 46 -25.53 2.29 18.71
C LEU A 46 -26.55 1.25 18.23
N PRO A 47 -26.12 0.05 17.85
CA PRO A 47 -27.02 -1.03 17.50
C PRO A 47 -27.86 -1.43 18.71
N GLU A 48 -29.15 -1.70 18.51
CA GLU A 48 -30.04 -2.22 19.59
C GLU A 48 -29.57 -3.61 20.05
N HIS A 49 -29.12 -4.44 19.09
CA HIS A 49 -28.49 -5.72 19.34
C HIS A 49 -27.20 -5.84 18.52
N PHE A 50 -26.12 -6.29 19.16
CA PHE A 50 -24.85 -6.51 18.46
C PHE A 50 -24.92 -7.80 17.62
N MET A 51 -25.10 -7.64 16.29
CA MET A 51 -25.23 -8.73 15.33
C MET A 51 -23.85 -9.25 14.92
N ILE A 52 -23.27 -10.15 15.72
CA ILE A 52 -21.99 -10.82 15.40
C ILE A 52 -22.17 -11.77 14.20
N GLU A 53 -23.38 -12.26 14.01
CA GLU A 53 -23.79 -13.12 12.90
C GLU A 53 -23.51 -12.51 11.53
N ASN A 54 -23.46 -11.17 11.41
CA ASN A 54 -23.05 -10.48 10.17
C ASN A 54 -21.66 -10.92 9.71
N TYR A 55 -20.71 -11.00 10.65
CA TYR A 55 -19.34 -11.43 10.36
C TYR A 55 -19.29 -12.91 9.99
N GLN A 56 -20.05 -13.76 10.67
CA GLN A 56 -20.15 -15.18 10.36
C GLN A 56 -20.72 -15.38 8.94
N HIS A 57 -21.81 -14.69 8.62
CA HIS A 57 -22.43 -14.73 7.30
C HIS A 57 -21.43 -14.30 6.20
N VAL A 58 -20.71 -13.22 6.42
CA VAL A 58 -19.71 -12.71 5.45
C VAL A 58 -18.54 -13.69 5.27
N LEU A 59 -18.11 -14.38 6.35
CA LEU A 59 -17.07 -15.42 6.25
C LEU A 59 -17.55 -16.64 5.45
N GLU A 60 -18.77 -17.08 5.66
CA GLU A 60 -19.33 -18.27 5.02
C GLU A 60 -19.65 -18.03 3.54
N THR A 61 -20.27 -16.88 3.21
CA THR A 61 -20.77 -16.60 1.86
C THR A 61 -19.78 -15.80 1.00
N GLY A 62 -18.97 -14.96 1.62
CA GLY A 62 -18.08 -14.00 0.95
C GLY A 62 -16.77 -14.57 0.42
N ASN A 63 -16.45 -15.86 0.68
CA ASN A 63 -15.14 -16.44 0.33
C ASN A 63 -13.94 -15.63 0.85
N ILE A 64 -14.08 -14.97 1.99
CA ILE A 64 -13.12 -14.02 2.57
C ILE A 64 -11.71 -14.63 2.69
N LEU A 65 -11.58 -15.88 3.13
CA LEU A 65 -10.29 -16.57 3.26
C LEU A 65 -9.57 -16.70 1.92
N ARG A 66 -10.31 -16.94 0.83
CA ARG A 66 -9.75 -17.00 -0.53
C ARG A 66 -9.27 -15.61 -0.96
N GLY A 67 -10.08 -14.59 -0.72
CA GLY A 67 -9.71 -13.19 -0.98
C GLY A 67 -8.44 -12.78 -0.25
N TYR A 68 -8.29 -13.15 1.04
CA TYR A 68 -7.08 -12.93 1.82
C TYR A 68 -5.86 -13.62 1.19
N LYS A 69 -5.97 -14.91 0.87
CA LYS A 69 -4.89 -15.68 0.23
C LYS A 69 -4.42 -14.99 -1.06
N ASN A 70 -5.37 -14.62 -1.92
CA ASN A 70 -5.07 -13.99 -3.21
C ASN A 70 -4.43 -12.61 -3.04
N SER A 71 -5.00 -11.75 -2.19
CA SER A 71 -4.45 -10.43 -1.88
C SER A 71 -3.07 -10.53 -1.25
N LEU A 72 -2.84 -11.49 -0.34
CA LEU A 72 -1.56 -11.69 0.31
C LEU A 72 -0.49 -12.13 -0.70
N ILE A 73 -0.79 -13.10 -1.56
CA ILE A 73 0.14 -13.58 -2.62
C ILE A 73 0.54 -12.40 -3.52
N ILE A 74 -0.44 -11.67 -4.04
CA ILE A 74 -0.19 -10.54 -4.94
C ILE A 74 0.65 -9.47 -4.24
N THR A 75 0.24 -9.06 -3.04
CA THR A 75 0.89 -7.98 -2.31
C THR A 75 2.31 -8.34 -1.92
N VAL A 76 2.54 -9.51 -1.33
CA VAL A 76 3.87 -9.93 -0.86
C VAL A 76 4.85 -10.06 -2.03
N ILE A 77 4.43 -10.71 -3.12
CA ILE A 77 5.31 -10.90 -4.27
C ILE A 77 5.61 -9.57 -4.95
N ALA A 78 4.58 -8.75 -5.22
CA ALA A 78 4.77 -7.46 -5.88
C ALA A 78 5.64 -6.51 -5.03
N VAL A 79 5.38 -6.39 -3.73
CA VAL A 79 6.17 -5.56 -2.81
C VAL A 79 7.62 -6.04 -2.76
N THR A 80 7.86 -7.35 -2.68
CA THR A 80 9.23 -7.91 -2.68
C THR A 80 9.97 -7.51 -3.94
N ILE A 81 9.36 -7.67 -5.12
CA ILE A 81 9.94 -7.26 -6.40
C ILE A 81 10.23 -5.76 -6.42
N ILE A 82 9.28 -4.92 -5.99
CA ILE A 82 9.41 -3.46 -5.95
C ILE A 82 10.59 -3.06 -5.05
N ILE A 83 10.70 -3.64 -3.86
CA ILE A 83 11.77 -3.29 -2.91
C ILE A 83 13.13 -3.73 -3.44
N VAL A 84 13.26 -4.97 -3.92
CA VAL A 84 14.55 -5.50 -4.40
C VAL A 84 15.02 -4.74 -5.64
N PHE A 85 14.19 -4.70 -6.69
CA PHE A 85 14.60 -4.05 -7.94
C PHE A 85 14.60 -2.52 -7.84
N GLY A 86 13.69 -1.93 -7.06
CA GLY A 86 13.66 -0.50 -6.79
C GLY A 86 14.90 -0.01 -6.06
N SER A 87 15.34 -0.73 -5.01
CA SER A 87 16.57 -0.39 -4.28
C SER A 87 17.81 -0.59 -5.12
N MET A 88 17.93 -1.70 -5.87
CA MET A 88 19.05 -1.93 -6.78
C MET A 88 19.15 -0.82 -7.84
N ALA A 89 18.07 -0.50 -8.51
CA ALA A 89 18.02 0.58 -9.50
C ALA A 89 18.33 1.94 -8.87
N GLY A 90 17.73 2.25 -7.71
CA GLY A 90 17.97 3.49 -6.98
C GLY A 90 19.43 3.68 -6.57
N ILE A 91 20.10 2.62 -6.08
CA ILE A 91 21.54 2.65 -5.74
C ILE A 91 22.36 2.94 -6.99
N VAL A 92 22.15 2.17 -8.07
CA VAL A 92 22.94 2.32 -9.31
C VAL A 92 22.77 3.73 -9.89
N ILE A 93 21.54 4.23 -9.97
CA ILE A 93 21.25 5.59 -10.47
C ILE A 93 21.91 6.65 -9.60
N SER A 94 21.90 6.48 -8.27
CA SER A 94 22.45 7.45 -7.33
C SER A 94 24.00 7.47 -7.34
N ARG A 95 24.62 6.31 -7.49
CA ARG A 95 26.10 6.17 -7.42
C ARG A 95 26.80 6.49 -8.75
N ARG A 96 26.11 6.32 -9.88
CA ARG A 96 26.63 6.64 -11.20
C ARG A 96 26.19 8.01 -11.64
N ASN A 97 27.14 8.83 -12.10
CA ASN A 97 26.87 10.17 -12.61
C ASN A 97 27.19 10.24 -14.12
N ASP A 98 26.62 9.33 -14.89
CA ASP A 98 26.77 9.30 -16.35
C ASP A 98 25.43 9.65 -17.05
N LYS A 99 25.52 10.00 -18.35
CA LYS A 99 24.36 10.39 -19.15
C LYS A 99 23.27 9.30 -19.20
N LYS A 100 23.67 8.02 -19.16
CA LYS A 100 22.73 6.88 -19.24
C LYS A 100 21.93 6.75 -17.94
N MET A 101 22.59 6.91 -16.80
CA MET A 101 21.90 6.84 -15.50
C MET A 101 21.00 8.05 -15.26
N ASN A 102 21.42 9.24 -15.74
CA ASN A 102 20.55 10.41 -15.74
C ASN A 102 19.31 10.20 -16.63
N ALA A 103 19.47 9.61 -17.81
CA ALA A 103 18.34 9.27 -18.67
C ALA A 103 17.41 8.24 -18.02
N ALA A 104 17.96 7.20 -17.36
CA ALA A 104 17.18 6.22 -16.60
C ALA A 104 16.41 6.90 -15.43
N TYR A 105 17.04 7.84 -14.74
CA TYR A 105 16.38 8.61 -13.68
C TYR A 105 15.18 9.39 -14.22
N TYR A 106 15.33 10.11 -15.33
CA TYR A 106 14.24 10.84 -15.99
C TYR A 106 13.16 9.90 -16.52
N TYR A 107 13.51 8.71 -16.99
CA TYR A 107 12.54 7.68 -17.39
C TYR A 107 11.63 7.29 -16.22
N PHE A 108 12.19 7.07 -15.02
CA PHE A 108 11.38 6.77 -13.83
C PHE A 108 10.55 7.98 -13.37
N ILE A 109 11.06 9.22 -13.48
CA ILE A 109 10.27 10.43 -13.23
C ILE A 109 9.06 10.47 -14.18
N PHE A 110 9.28 10.23 -15.46
CA PHE A 110 8.17 10.17 -16.42
C PHE A 110 7.16 9.08 -16.06
N GLY A 111 7.64 7.93 -15.60
CA GLY A 111 6.79 6.83 -15.11
C GLY A 111 5.88 7.22 -13.94
N LEU A 112 6.29 8.16 -13.08
CA LEU A 112 5.43 8.70 -12.00
C LEU A 112 4.27 9.55 -12.51
N THR A 113 4.46 10.23 -13.64
CA THR A 113 3.42 11.11 -14.21
C THR A 113 2.50 10.36 -15.17
N ALA A 114 2.95 9.22 -15.68
CA ALA A 114 2.17 8.38 -16.58
C ALA A 114 1.08 7.64 -15.82
N THR A 115 -0.18 7.99 -16.06
CA THR A 115 -1.32 7.26 -15.52
C THR A 115 -1.49 5.93 -16.23
N MET A 116 -1.72 4.87 -15.47
CA MET A 116 -2.03 3.56 -16.04
C MET A 116 -3.32 3.61 -16.85
N GLN A 117 -3.25 3.18 -18.11
CA GLN A 117 -4.40 3.07 -18.99
C GLN A 117 -4.95 1.64 -18.96
N LEU A 118 -6.07 1.42 -18.27
CA LEU A 118 -6.64 0.08 -18.05
C LEU A 118 -6.91 -0.68 -19.35
N VAL A 119 -7.54 -0.02 -20.33
CA VAL A 119 -7.90 -0.65 -21.61
C VAL A 119 -6.66 -1.13 -22.37
N THR A 120 -5.65 -0.27 -22.50
CA THR A 120 -4.41 -0.62 -23.20
C THR A 120 -3.66 -1.73 -22.47
N THR A 121 -3.63 -1.67 -21.13
CA THR A 121 -3.01 -2.72 -20.29
C THR A 121 -3.74 -4.05 -20.44
N TYR A 122 -5.06 -4.05 -20.49
CA TYR A 122 -5.88 -5.24 -20.74
C TYR A 122 -5.48 -5.92 -22.06
N PHE A 123 -5.46 -5.16 -23.16
CA PHE A 123 -5.06 -5.71 -24.48
C PHE A 123 -3.61 -6.18 -24.52
N LEU A 124 -2.71 -5.51 -23.81
CA LEU A 124 -1.32 -5.94 -23.69
C LEU A 124 -1.22 -7.29 -22.98
N LEU A 125 -1.88 -7.44 -21.83
CA LEU A 125 -1.88 -8.69 -21.07
C LEU A 125 -2.58 -9.82 -21.86
N LEU A 126 -3.63 -9.51 -22.59
CA LEU A 126 -4.31 -10.49 -23.46
C LEU A 126 -3.33 -10.99 -24.53
N LYS A 127 -2.62 -10.10 -25.20
CA LYS A 127 -1.64 -10.44 -26.24
C LYS A 127 -0.45 -11.23 -25.68
N LEU A 128 -0.03 -10.95 -24.45
CA LEU A 128 1.04 -11.66 -23.74
C LEU A 128 0.57 -12.97 -23.09
N GLN A 129 -0.71 -13.32 -23.17
CA GLN A 129 -1.33 -14.46 -22.48
C GLN A 129 -1.17 -14.42 -20.94
N LEU A 130 -1.11 -13.21 -20.39
CA LEU A 130 -0.99 -12.94 -18.96
C LEU A 130 -2.28 -12.41 -18.32
N LEU A 131 -3.34 -12.20 -19.12
CA LEU A 131 -4.65 -11.81 -18.60
C LEU A 131 -5.20 -12.92 -17.70
N GLU A 132 -5.95 -12.56 -16.67
CA GLU A 132 -6.51 -13.47 -15.68
C GLU A 132 -5.47 -14.30 -14.92
N THR A 133 -4.21 -13.85 -14.85
CA THR A 133 -3.12 -14.52 -14.11
C THR A 133 -2.58 -13.66 -12.97
N TYR A 134 -2.11 -14.30 -11.89
CA TYR A 134 -1.39 -13.61 -10.82
C TYR A 134 -0.16 -12.87 -11.35
N THR A 135 0.58 -13.50 -12.27
CA THR A 135 1.80 -12.92 -12.86
C THR A 135 1.49 -11.62 -13.59
N GLY A 136 0.42 -11.58 -14.39
CA GLY A 136 0.01 -10.37 -15.10
C GLY A 136 -0.32 -9.22 -14.15
N VAL A 137 -1.14 -9.48 -13.13
CA VAL A 137 -1.55 -8.47 -12.14
C VAL A 137 -0.36 -8.00 -11.30
N ILE A 138 0.53 -8.93 -10.88
CA ILE A 138 1.74 -8.59 -10.15
C ILE A 138 2.65 -7.68 -10.98
N PHE A 139 2.89 -7.98 -12.26
CA PHE A 139 3.70 -7.12 -13.14
C PHE A 139 3.10 -5.74 -13.32
N VAL A 140 1.78 -5.64 -13.42
CA VAL A 140 1.11 -4.32 -13.48
C VAL A 140 1.33 -3.54 -12.19
N PHE A 141 1.15 -4.15 -11.03
CA PHE A 141 1.41 -3.49 -9.75
C PHE A 141 2.87 -3.07 -9.59
N VAL A 142 3.80 -3.93 -10.01
CA VAL A 142 5.23 -3.59 -10.02
C VAL A 142 5.48 -2.39 -10.94
N ALA A 143 4.98 -2.41 -12.17
CA ALA A 143 5.19 -1.33 -13.13
C ALA A 143 4.68 0.03 -12.63
N VAL A 144 3.54 0.05 -11.95
CA VAL A 144 2.93 1.27 -11.41
C VAL A 144 3.68 1.81 -10.19
N ASN A 145 4.17 0.94 -9.30
CA ASN A 145 4.77 1.35 -8.02
C ASN A 145 6.31 1.47 -8.07
N LEU A 146 6.97 0.78 -9.00
CA LEU A 146 8.44 0.76 -9.12
C LEU A 146 9.06 2.16 -9.32
N PRO A 147 8.50 3.07 -10.15
CA PRO A 147 9.07 4.40 -10.33
C PRO A 147 9.20 5.18 -9.01
N PHE A 148 8.17 5.15 -8.17
CA PHE A 148 8.21 5.80 -6.87
C PHE A 148 9.28 5.20 -5.96
N ALA A 149 9.39 3.88 -5.91
CA ALA A 149 10.40 3.19 -5.10
C ALA A 149 11.82 3.54 -5.56
N VAL A 150 12.10 3.50 -6.87
CA VAL A 150 13.41 3.86 -7.43
C VAL A 150 13.79 5.30 -7.06
N MET A 151 12.87 6.25 -7.22
CA MET A 151 13.10 7.65 -6.89
C MET A 151 13.39 7.86 -5.40
N THR A 152 12.61 7.22 -4.53
CA THR A 152 12.78 7.30 -3.07
C THR A 152 14.13 6.71 -2.66
N PHE A 153 14.49 5.54 -3.17
CA PHE A 153 15.78 4.91 -2.88
C PHE A 153 16.94 5.73 -3.43
N ALA A 154 16.86 6.22 -4.68
CA ALA A 154 17.91 7.07 -5.26
C ALA A 154 18.13 8.34 -4.43
N SER A 155 17.06 8.97 -3.97
CA SER A 155 17.13 10.16 -3.11
C SER A 155 17.77 9.84 -1.77
N PHE A 156 17.40 8.73 -1.14
CA PHE A 156 17.95 8.32 0.14
C PHE A 156 19.45 8.00 0.04
N VAL A 157 19.85 7.26 -1.00
CA VAL A 157 21.26 6.87 -1.23
C VAL A 157 22.16 8.07 -1.50
N LYS A 158 21.66 9.15 -2.11
CA LYS A 158 22.41 10.40 -2.26
C LYS A 158 22.85 11.00 -0.91
N GLY A 159 22.11 10.71 0.15
CA GLY A 159 22.45 11.16 1.51
C GLY A 159 23.45 10.27 2.23
N ILE A 160 23.82 9.10 1.69
CA ILE A 160 24.79 8.18 2.27
C ILE A 160 26.18 8.53 1.74
N PRO A 161 27.19 8.80 2.61
CA PRO A 161 28.57 9.08 2.20
C PRO A 161 29.16 7.93 1.37
N ARG A 162 29.96 8.27 0.34
CA ARG A 162 30.58 7.27 -0.55
C ARG A 162 31.68 6.48 0.15
N GLU A 163 32.28 7.04 1.18
CA GLU A 163 33.30 6.41 2.02
C GLU A 163 32.83 5.09 2.62
N ILE A 164 31.51 4.93 2.81
CA ILE A 164 30.92 3.67 3.27
C ILE A 164 31.07 2.56 2.20
N ASP A 165 30.86 2.92 0.95
CA ASP A 165 31.01 1.97 -0.18
C ASP A 165 32.49 1.60 -0.34
N GLU A 166 33.39 2.59 -0.23
CA GLU A 166 34.84 2.41 -0.32
C GLU A 166 35.38 1.53 0.82
N ALA A 167 34.92 1.76 2.04
CA ALA A 167 35.30 0.94 3.20
C ALA A 167 34.86 -0.53 3.00
N ALA A 168 33.60 -0.74 2.53
CA ALA A 168 33.10 -2.08 2.26
C ALA A 168 33.91 -2.82 1.16
N LEU A 169 34.40 -2.08 0.16
CA LEU A 169 35.27 -2.65 -0.88
C LEU A 169 36.67 -3.03 -0.32
N ILE A 170 37.25 -2.17 0.56
CA ILE A 170 38.51 -2.45 1.23
C ILE A 170 38.39 -3.67 2.13
N ASP A 171 37.24 -3.86 2.79
CA ASP A 171 36.92 -5.04 3.61
C ASP A 171 36.63 -6.31 2.76
N GLY A 172 36.80 -6.24 1.43
CA GLY A 172 36.64 -7.36 0.52
C GLY A 172 35.23 -7.76 0.19
N CYS A 173 34.24 -6.87 0.43
CA CYS A 173 32.84 -7.14 0.05
C CYS A 173 32.69 -7.16 -1.47
N ASN A 174 32.06 -8.20 -2.00
CA ASN A 174 31.58 -8.17 -3.37
C ASN A 174 30.29 -7.33 -3.48
N THR A 175 29.85 -7.03 -4.71
CA THR A 175 28.68 -6.16 -4.97
C THR A 175 27.40 -6.62 -4.26
N MET A 176 27.15 -7.94 -4.22
CA MET A 176 25.96 -8.48 -3.55
C MET A 176 26.07 -8.39 -2.02
N GLN A 177 27.26 -8.62 -1.49
CA GLN A 177 27.52 -8.45 -0.05
C GLN A 177 27.39 -6.98 0.35
N MET A 178 27.92 -6.06 -0.42
CA MET A 178 27.76 -4.63 -0.20
C MET A 178 26.28 -4.22 -0.23
N PHE A 179 25.52 -4.72 -1.19
CA PHE A 179 24.09 -4.47 -1.28
C PHE A 179 23.33 -4.97 -0.05
N PHE A 180 23.41 -6.29 0.24
CA PHE A 180 22.57 -6.88 1.29
C PHE A 180 23.10 -6.65 2.71
N LYS A 181 24.42 -6.58 2.93
CA LYS A 181 25.01 -6.51 4.27
C LYS A 181 25.33 -5.08 4.71
N VAL A 182 25.51 -4.14 3.77
CA VAL A 182 25.90 -2.76 4.08
C VAL A 182 24.78 -1.79 3.71
N LEU A 183 24.39 -1.70 2.44
CA LEU A 183 23.49 -0.66 1.98
C LEU A 183 22.03 -0.88 2.43
N ILE A 184 21.47 -2.08 2.27
CA ILE A 184 20.09 -2.36 2.68
C ILE A 184 19.85 -2.12 4.18
N PRO A 185 20.72 -2.54 5.10
CA PRO A 185 20.58 -2.22 6.52
C PRO A 185 20.60 -0.71 6.82
N ILE A 186 21.48 0.05 6.16
CA ILE A 186 21.54 1.51 6.30
C ILE A 186 20.27 2.17 5.72
N MET A 187 19.74 1.62 4.62
CA MET A 187 18.54 2.09 3.95
C MET A 187 17.25 1.59 4.61
N LYS A 188 17.29 0.91 5.75
CA LYS A 188 16.14 0.32 6.43
C LYS A 188 14.95 1.30 6.56
N PRO A 189 15.11 2.58 6.90
CA PRO A 189 13.98 3.52 6.95
C PRO A 189 13.30 3.69 5.58
N ALA A 190 14.08 3.82 4.50
CA ALA A 190 13.55 3.96 3.14
C ALA A 190 12.89 2.65 2.67
N VAL A 191 13.46 1.49 3.02
CA VAL A 191 12.88 0.17 2.72
C VAL A 191 11.52 0.03 3.37
N ILE A 192 11.39 0.34 4.66
CA ILE A 192 10.13 0.23 5.40
C ILE A 192 9.09 1.20 4.85
N THR A 193 9.48 2.44 4.56
CA THR A 193 8.56 3.43 3.97
C THR A 193 8.01 2.95 2.63
N ASN A 194 8.87 2.48 1.71
CA ASN A 194 8.42 1.96 0.42
C ASN A 194 7.58 0.69 0.55
N LEU A 195 7.93 -0.20 1.49
CA LEU A 195 7.15 -1.40 1.80
C LEU A 195 5.72 -1.04 2.19
N ILE A 196 5.56 -0.10 3.12
CA ILE A 196 4.23 0.31 3.61
C ILE A 196 3.43 0.97 2.48
N ILE A 197 4.03 1.91 1.75
CA ILE A 197 3.34 2.62 0.66
C ILE A 197 2.91 1.64 -0.42
N ALA A 198 3.79 0.76 -0.88
CA ALA A 198 3.48 -0.23 -1.89
C ALA A 198 2.43 -1.26 -1.39
N ALA A 199 2.56 -1.75 -0.15
CA ALA A 199 1.61 -2.69 0.43
C ALA A 199 0.20 -2.09 0.52
N ILE A 200 0.06 -0.85 1.01
CA ILE A 200 -1.22 -0.15 1.07
C ILE A 200 -1.80 0.09 -0.33
N SER A 201 -0.96 0.54 -1.28
CA SER A 201 -1.37 0.79 -2.66
C SER A 201 -1.90 -0.46 -3.36
N ILE A 202 -1.23 -1.60 -3.17
CA ILE A 202 -1.59 -2.88 -3.82
C ILE A 202 -2.77 -3.52 -3.11
N TRP A 203 -2.74 -3.61 -1.78
CA TRP A 203 -3.78 -4.25 -0.99
C TRP A 203 -5.16 -3.62 -1.19
N ASN A 204 -5.22 -2.28 -1.16
CA ASN A 204 -6.47 -1.55 -1.29
C ASN A 204 -6.95 -1.38 -2.74
N ASN A 205 -6.15 -1.83 -3.72
CA ASN A 205 -6.51 -1.64 -5.11
C ASN A 205 -7.61 -2.61 -5.53
N PHE A 206 -8.73 -2.04 -5.91
CA PHE A 206 -9.90 -2.76 -6.41
C PHE A 206 -9.91 -2.84 -7.94
N GLN A 207 -9.51 -1.73 -8.61
CA GLN A 207 -9.68 -1.60 -10.05
C GLN A 207 -8.81 -2.56 -10.86
N ILE A 208 -7.53 -2.67 -10.52
CA ILE A 208 -6.59 -3.51 -11.29
C ILE A 208 -7.02 -4.98 -11.27
N PRO A 209 -7.28 -5.60 -10.10
CA PRO A 209 -7.79 -6.97 -10.06
C PRO A 209 -9.16 -7.13 -10.74
N LEU A 210 -10.08 -6.18 -10.58
CA LEU A 210 -11.41 -6.23 -11.16
C LEU A 210 -11.37 -6.37 -12.69
N TYR A 211 -10.53 -5.61 -13.36
CA TYR A 211 -10.48 -5.60 -14.82
C TYR A 211 -9.49 -6.60 -15.41
N LEU A 212 -8.46 -6.99 -14.67
CA LEU A 212 -7.39 -7.82 -15.19
C LEU A 212 -7.40 -9.26 -14.65
N MET A 213 -8.18 -9.54 -13.58
CA MET A 213 -8.24 -10.85 -12.93
C MET A 213 -9.60 -11.05 -12.25
N SER A 214 -10.67 -11.07 -13.06
CA SER A 214 -12.06 -11.11 -12.59
C SER A 214 -12.60 -12.53 -12.35
N SER A 215 -11.82 -13.59 -12.61
CA SER A 215 -12.27 -14.96 -12.38
C SER A 215 -12.61 -15.21 -10.90
N SER A 216 -13.70 -15.95 -10.66
CA SER A 216 -14.25 -16.19 -9.30
C SER A 216 -13.25 -16.79 -8.32
N ASP A 217 -12.26 -17.54 -8.80
CA ASP A 217 -11.25 -18.18 -7.96
C ASP A 217 -10.09 -17.27 -7.57
N ARG A 218 -9.92 -16.13 -8.25
CA ARG A 218 -8.78 -15.21 -8.10
C ARG A 218 -9.15 -13.84 -7.57
N THR A 219 -10.38 -13.66 -7.13
CA THR A 219 -10.84 -12.39 -6.53
C THR A 219 -10.01 -12.03 -5.31
N THR A 220 -9.69 -10.73 -5.19
CA THR A 220 -8.98 -10.15 -4.03
C THR A 220 -9.96 -9.73 -2.95
N ILE A 221 -9.45 -9.46 -1.73
CA ILE A 221 -10.31 -9.09 -0.60
C ILE A 221 -11.14 -7.82 -0.86
N PRO A 222 -10.63 -6.73 -1.47
CA PRO A 222 -11.46 -5.57 -1.81
C PRO A 222 -12.57 -5.89 -2.81
N MET A 223 -12.39 -6.87 -3.70
CA MET A 223 -13.44 -7.29 -4.63
C MET A 223 -14.55 -8.07 -3.92
N MET A 224 -14.26 -8.76 -2.81
CA MET A 224 -15.27 -9.51 -2.04
C MET A 224 -16.35 -8.60 -1.46
N VAL A 225 -16.01 -7.34 -1.13
CA VAL A 225 -16.98 -6.35 -0.66
C VAL A 225 -18.09 -6.14 -1.70
N TYR A 226 -17.75 -6.20 -2.99
CA TYR A 226 -18.71 -6.03 -4.08
C TYR A 226 -19.75 -7.13 -4.15
N ASN A 227 -19.48 -8.34 -3.63
CA ASN A 227 -20.44 -9.44 -3.60
C ASN A 227 -21.65 -9.13 -2.71
N PHE A 228 -21.46 -8.25 -1.71
CA PHE A 228 -22.51 -7.81 -0.78
C PHE A 228 -23.17 -6.50 -1.22
N TYR A 229 -22.62 -5.81 -2.22
CA TYR A 229 -23.17 -4.60 -2.80
C TYR A 229 -24.00 -4.95 -4.04
N GLY A 230 -25.19 -5.47 -3.85
CA GLY A 230 -26.11 -5.80 -4.95
C GLY A 230 -26.90 -4.58 -5.43
N LEU A 231 -27.29 -4.61 -6.72
CA LEU A 231 -28.15 -3.55 -7.32
C LEU A 231 -29.54 -3.44 -6.65
N TYR A 232 -30.01 -4.51 -6.04
CA TYR A 232 -31.33 -4.60 -5.40
C TYR A 232 -31.27 -4.99 -3.92
N ALA A 233 -30.14 -5.54 -3.44
CA ALA A 233 -29.95 -5.90 -2.05
C ALA A 233 -29.25 -4.74 -1.31
N ARG A 234 -29.92 -4.24 -0.26
CA ARG A 234 -29.38 -3.18 0.59
C ARG A 234 -28.83 -3.76 1.88
N ASP A 235 -27.92 -4.73 1.73
CA ASP A 235 -27.35 -5.49 2.85
C ASP A 235 -26.12 -4.77 3.42
N TRP A 236 -26.30 -3.49 3.79
CA TRP A 236 -25.22 -2.63 4.25
C TRP A 236 -24.48 -3.17 5.46
N GLN A 237 -25.16 -3.90 6.35
CA GLN A 237 -24.54 -4.57 7.49
C GLN A 237 -23.44 -5.55 7.03
N TYR A 238 -23.66 -6.30 5.96
CA TYR A 238 -22.67 -7.21 5.39
C TYR A 238 -21.58 -6.47 4.64
N VAL A 239 -21.92 -5.39 3.93
CA VAL A 239 -20.93 -4.53 3.27
C VAL A 239 -19.96 -3.95 4.31
N PHE A 240 -20.48 -3.40 5.42
CA PHE A 240 -19.64 -2.88 6.49
C PHE A 240 -18.79 -3.97 7.14
N ALA A 241 -19.34 -5.15 7.42
CA ALA A 241 -18.58 -6.28 7.95
C ALA A 241 -17.47 -6.75 6.98
N ALA A 242 -17.75 -6.80 5.67
CA ALA A 242 -16.74 -7.14 4.64
C ALA A 242 -15.63 -6.07 4.54
N ILE A 243 -15.98 -4.78 4.66
CA ILE A 243 -14.99 -3.69 4.72
C ILE A 243 -14.09 -3.85 5.95
N MET A 244 -14.65 -4.20 7.12
CA MET A 244 -13.84 -4.43 8.34
C MET A 244 -12.82 -5.54 8.12
N PHE A 245 -13.18 -6.66 7.47
CA PHE A 245 -12.20 -7.67 7.08
C PHE A 245 -11.13 -7.12 6.14
N THR A 246 -11.51 -6.28 5.18
CA THR A 246 -10.55 -5.71 4.22
C THR A 246 -9.55 -4.77 4.88
N VAL A 247 -10.00 -3.95 5.83
CA VAL A 247 -9.20 -2.90 6.48
C VAL A 247 -8.28 -3.49 7.56
N LEU A 248 -8.70 -4.55 8.25
CA LEU A 248 -7.99 -5.11 9.41
C LEU A 248 -6.49 -5.39 9.16
N PRO A 249 -6.06 -6.07 8.07
CA PRO A 249 -4.64 -6.36 7.86
C PRO A 249 -3.78 -5.12 7.66
N ILE A 250 -4.33 -4.11 6.98
CA ILE A 250 -3.60 -2.85 6.74
C ILE A 250 -3.44 -2.05 8.03
N VAL A 251 -4.47 -2.01 8.86
CA VAL A 251 -4.39 -1.38 10.18
C VAL A 251 -3.34 -2.09 11.05
N LEU A 252 -3.34 -3.43 11.08
CA LEU A 252 -2.33 -4.20 11.81
C LEU A 252 -0.92 -3.94 11.29
N LEU A 253 -0.73 -3.95 9.97
CA LEU A 253 0.56 -3.62 9.33
C LEU A 253 1.01 -2.21 9.70
N TYR A 254 0.12 -1.22 9.65
CA TYR A 254 0.42 0.15 10.04
C TYR A 254 0.83 0.25 11.52
N LEU A 255 0.06 -0.35 12.43
CA LEU A 255 0.36 -0.34 13.86
C LEU A 255 1.71 -0.99 14.19
N CYS A 256 2.09 -2.06 13.47
CA CYS A 256 3.40 -2.69 13.64
C CYS A 256 4.56 -1.82 13.14
N LEU A 257 4.34 -1.05 12.09
CA LEU A 257 5.41 -0.35 11.35
C LEU A 257 5.43 1.17 11.56
N GLN A 258 4.41 1.78 12.21
CA GLN A 258 4.27 3.23 12.37
C GLN A 258 5.50 3.92 12.99
N LYS A 259 6.18 3.27 13.93
CA LYS A 259 7.40 3.81 14.57
C LYS A 259 8.51 4.08 13.55
N TYR A 260 8.64 3.25 12.53
CA TYR A 260 9.66 3.41 11.50
C TYR A 260 9.30 4.49 10.47
N ILE A 261 8.01 4.77 10.26
CA ILE A 261 7.55 5.87 9.39
C ILE A 261 7.99 7.21 10.00
N VAL A 262 7.76 7.39 11.30
CA VAL A 262 8.12 8.63 12.00
C VAL A 262 9.64 8.85 11.98
N GLU A 263 10.43 7.80 12.21
CA GLU A 263 11.89 7.86 12.15
C GLU A 263 12.39 8.20 10.73
N GLY A 264 11.80 7.61 9.69
CA GLY A 264 12.17 7.88 8.29
C GLY A 264 11.86 9.30 7.84
N MET A 265 10.71 9.84 8.24
CA MET A 265 10.33 11.23 7.93
C MET A 265 11.21 12.27 8.65
N THR A 266 11.61 12.02 9.88
CA THR A 266 12.47 12.93 10.65
C THR A 266 13.92 12.92 10.14
N ALA A 267 14.44 11.79 9.68
CA ALA A 267 15.77 11.68 9.06
C ALA A 267 15.90 12.52 7.77
N GLY A 268 14.80 12.69 7.02
CA GLY A 268 14.75 13.57 5.84
C GLY A 268 14.59 15.06 6.16
N ALA A 269 13.97 15.39 7.30
CA ALA A 269 13.66 16.78 7.68
C ALA A 269 14.80 17.51 8.44
N VAL A 270 15.77 16.78 8.99
CA VAL A 270 16.89 17.37 9.77
C VAL A 270 18.01 17.93 8.88
N LYS A 271 17.94 17.84 7.56
CA LYS A 271 18.91 18.40 6.59
C LYS A 271 18.44 19.73 5.95
N GLY A 272 17.48 20.43 6.57
CA GLY A 272 17.09 21.79 6.21
C GLY A 272 17.58 22.81 7.23
#